data_4ca2ff0ae9fa5c9f9d63ca3cebcc0a31
#
_entry.id   4ca2ff0ae9fa5c9f9d63ca3cebcc0a31
#
_cell.length_a   1.000
_cell.length_b   1.000
_cell.length_c   1.000
_cell.angle_alpha   90.00
_cell.angle_beta   90.00
_cell.angle_gamma   90.00
#
_symmetry.space_group_name_H-M   'P 1'
#
loop_
_entity.id
_entity.type
_entity.pdbx_description
1 polymer ?
#
loop_
_entity_poly.entity_id
_entity_poly.type
_entity_poly.pdbx_seq_one_letter_code
_entity_poly.pdbx_strand_id
1 'polypeptide(L)'
;SLKDAVAMELAAKDDLAQEDLLERVDVRTWYRDQGEQVLCQMIDDLNTQGHKKLLIKEDGNVVIDVAGKEQSVDLLKNFPPRIVWEDFCQILREDEITASIQNEGLALSW
;
A
#
# COMPACT_ATOMS: atom_id res chain seq x y z
N SER A 1 -36.26 -7.21 21.40
CA SER A 1 -37.15 -6.12 20.95
C SER A 1 -36.73 -5.64 19.55
N LEU A 2 -37.63 -4.95 18.89
CA LEU A 2 -37.35 -4.39 17.58
C LEU A 2 -36.15 -3.43 17.60
N LYS A 3 -36.01 -2.70 18.68
CA LYS A 3 -34.92 -1.76 18.91
C LYS A 3 -33.59 -2.47 19.01
N ASP A 4 -33.55 -3.62 19.65
CA ASP A 4 -32.32 -4.43 19.79
C ASP A 4 -31.95 -5.06 18.44
N ALA A 5 -32.94 -5.52 17.65
CA ALA A 5 -32.70 -6.06 16.34
C ALA A 5 -32.12 -5.01 15.37
N VAL A 6 -32.66 -3.79 15.41
CA VAL A 6 -32.17 -2.67 14.60
C VAL A 6 -30.75 -2.27 15.07
N ALA A 7 -30.50 -2.24 16.36
CA ALA A 7 -29.18 -1.95 16.91
C ALA A 7 -28.17 -3.01 16.49
N MET A 8 -28.54 -4.29 16.43
CA MET A 8 -27.67 -5.36 15.96
C MET A 8 -27.33 -5.25 14.48
N GLU A 9 -28.31 -4.88 13.64
CA GLU A 9 -28.05 -4.65 12.21
C GLU A 9 -27.10 -3.46 11.98
N LEU A 10 -27.31 -2.37 12.70
CA LEU A 10 -26.46 -1.21 12.63
C LEU A 10 -25.04 -1.52 13.13
N ALA A 11 -24.94 -2.31 14.20
CA ALA A 11 -23.65 -2.75 14.72
C ALA A 11 -22.88 -3.61 13.73
N ALA A 12 -23.57 -4.50 12.99
CA ALA A 12 -22.92 -5.31 11.96
C ALA A 12 -22.39 -4.46 10.81
N LYS A 13 -23.12 -3.43 10.40
CA LYS A 13 -22.64 -2.49 9.38
C LYS A 13 -21.51 -1.63 9.90
N ASP A 14 -21.58 -1.20 11.16
CA ASP A 14 -20.51 -0.45 11.82
C ASP A 14 -19.25 -1.28 11.97
N ASP A 15 -19.36 -2.57 12.25
CA ASP A 15 -18.22 -3.48 12.33
C ASP A 15 -17.49 -3.58 11.00
N LEU A 16 -18.21 -3.66 9.88
CA LEU A 16 -17.59 -3.64 8.55
C LEU A 16 -16.90 -2.31 8.27
N ALA A 17 -17.53 -1.20 8.63
CA ALA A 17 -16.95 0.13 8.49
C ALA A 17 -15.73 0.30 9.41
N GLN A 18 -15.76 -0.28 10.62
CA GLN A 18 -14.65 -0.24 11.55
C GLN A 18 -13.47 -1.08 11.07
N GLU A 19 -13.72 -2.25 10.48
CA GLU A 19 -12.67 -3.06 9.87
C GLU A 19 -11.98 -2.29 8.75
N ASP A 20 -12.74 -1.62 7.89
CA ASP A 20 -12.19 -0.78 6.82
C ASP A 20 -11.37 0.38 7.38
N LEU A 21 -11.86 1.05 8.44
CA LEU A 21 -11.13 2.11 9.12
C LEU A 21 -9.87 1.61 9.82
N LEU A 22 -9.92 0.42 10.44
CA LEU A 22 -8.76 -0.20 11.07
C LEU A 22 -7.69 -0.56 10.04
N GLU A 23 -8.09 -1.07 8.88
CA GLU A 23 -7.17 -1.35 7.79
C GLU A 23 -6.49 -0.08 7.28
N ARG A 24 -7.23 1.03 7.20
CA ARG A 24 -6.68 2.34 6.81
C ARG A 24 -5.71 2.88 7.85
N VAL A 25 -6.02 2.75 9.13
CA VAL A 25 -5.10 3.11 10.22
C VAL A 25 -3.87 2.23 10.16
N ASP A 26 -4.03 0.93 9.88
CA ASP A 26 -2.93 -0.02 9.75
C ASP A 26 -2.00 0.33 8.60
N VAL A 27 -2.49 0.81 7.46
CA VAL A 27 -1.61 1.17 6.34
C VAL A 27 -0.72 2.36 6.69
N ARG A 28 -1.25 3.38 7.39
CA ARG A 28 -0.45 4.51 7.83
C ARG A 28 0.56 4.09 8.90
N THR A 29 0.14 3.26 9.84
CA THR A 29 1.01 2.71 10.88
C THR A 29 2.09 1.82 10.27
N TRP A 30 1.70 0.92 9.36
CA TRP A 30 2.65 0.08 8.65
C TRP A 30 3.69 0.91 7.91
N TYR A 31 3.26 1.94 7.19
CA TYR A 31 4.17 2.80 6.44
C TYR A 31 5.14 3.52 7.35
N ARG A 32 4.64 4.14 8.40
CA ARG A 32 5.48 4.87 9.35
C ARG A 32 6.48 3.97 10.05
N ASP A 33 6.07 2.77 10.47
CA ASP A 33 6.87 1.90 11.32
C ASP A 33 7.73 0.91 10.54
N GLN A 34 7.32 0.51 9.35
CA GLN A 34 7.99 -0.54 8.55
C GLN A 34 8.30 -0.11 7.13
N GLY A 35 7.32 0.47 6.43
CA GLY A 35 7.39 0.67 4.98
C GLY A 35 8.24 1.86 4.54
N GLU A 36 8.10 3.00 5.22
CA GLU A 36 8.70 4.26 4.79
C GLU A 36 10.22 4.17 4.65
N GLN A 37 10.88 3.69 5.67
CA GLN A 37 12.34 3.62 5.68
C GLN A 37 12.87 2.69 4.58
N VAL A 38 12.27 1.51 4.46
CA VAL A 38 12.67 0.53 3.45
C VAL A 38 12.40 1.07 2.04
N LEU A 39 11.22 1.64 1.84
CA LEU A 39 10.81 2.14 0.53
C LEU A 39 11.65 3.35 0.10
N CYS A 40 11.88 4.30 0.99
CA CYS A 40 12.68 5.48 0.68
C CYS A 40 14.14 5.10 0.38
N GLN A 41 14.71 4.16 1.13
CA GLN A 41 16.06 3.67 0.86
C GLN A 41 16.12 2.97 -0.50
N MET A 42 15.13 2.17 -0.81
CA MET A 42 15.03 1.47 -2.10
C MET A 42 14.93 2.46 -3.26
N ILE A 43 14.10 3.49 -3.12
CA ILE A 43 13.94 4.53 -4.13
C ILE A 43 15.26 5.30 -4.33
N ASP A 44 15.94 5.64 -3.25
CA ASP A 44 17.26 6.29 -3.34
C ASP A 44 18.25 5.44 -4.09
N ASP A 45 18.35 4.16 -3.77
CA ASP A 45 19.25 3.23 -4.43
C ASP A 45 18.93 3.09 -5.92
N LEU A 46 17.65 2.92 -6.25
CA LEU A 46 17.19 2.81 -7.63
C LEU A 46 17.41 4.10 -8.40
N ASN A 47 17.16 5.24 -7.77
CA ASN A 47 17.39 6.55 -8.37
C ASN A 47 18.87 6.75 -8.72
N THR A 48 19.75 6.35 -7.83
CA THR A 48 21.22 6.40 -8.07
C THR A 48 21.61 5.53 -9.28
N GLN A 49 20.92 4.42 -9.49
CA GLN A 49 21.12 3.51 -10.61
C GLN A 49 20.44 3.98 -11.92
N GLY A 50 19.71 5.10 -11.88
CA GLY A 50 19.04 5.65 -13.05
C GLY A 50 17.60 5.20 -13.22
N HIS A 51 17.04 4.46 -12.26
CA HIS A 51 15.63 4.03 -12.32
C HIS A 51 14.71 5.11 -11.74
N LYS A 52 13.51 5.22 -12.30
CA LYS A 52 12.52 6.24 -11.91
C LYS A 52 11.17 5.64 -11.54
N LYS A 53 11.05 4.32 -11.56
CA LYS A 53 9.79 3.64 -11.26
C LYS A 53 10.04 2.24 -10.75
N LEU A 54 9.05 1.73 -10.01
CA LEU A 54 9.00 0.36 -9.53
C LEU A 54 7.56 -0.12 -9.48
N LEU A 55 7.36 -1.41 -9.33
CA LEU A 55 6.05 -2.03 -9.14
C LEU A 55 6.08 -2.89 -7.89
N ILE A 56 5.11 -2.68 -7.00
CA ILE A 56 4.91 -3.52 -5.82
C ILE A 56 3.76 -4.47 -6.09
N LYS A 57 4.02 -5.77 -6.11
CA LYS A 57 2.99 -6.78 -6.30
C LYS A 57 2.18 -6.96 -5.02
N GLU A 58 1.02 -7.61 -5.12
CA GLU A 58 0.11 -7.77 -3.98
C GLU A 58 0.74 -8.48 -2.79
N ASP A 59 1.70 -9.36 -3.02
CA ASP A 59 2.44 -10.06 -1.98
C ASP A 59 3.58 -9.24 -1.36
N GLY A 60 3.78 -8.02 -1.83
CA GLY A 60 4.86 -7.14 -1.36
C GLY A 60 6.15 -7.26 -2.15
N ASN A 61 6.22 -8.14 -3.13
CA ASN A 61 7.41 -8.28 -3.96
C ASN A 61 7.60 -7.03 -4.83
N VAL A 62 8.75 -6.38 -4.70
CA VAL A 62 9.07 -5.17 -5.45
C VAL A 62 9.91 -5.53 -6.66
N VAL A 63 9.45 -5.11 -7.84
CA VAL A 63 10.11 -5.42 -9.09
C VAL A 63 10.35 -4.16 -9.91
N ILE A 64 11.38 -4.21 -10.75
CA ILE A 64 11.68 -3.17 -11.72
C ILE A 64 11.81 -3.80 -13.10
N ASP A 65 11.70 -3.00 -14.15
CA ASP A 65 11.96 -3.42 -15.52
C ASP A 65 13.40 -3.10 -15.87
N VAL A 66 14.16 -4.15 -16.21
CA VAL A 66 15.54 -4.02 -16.67
C VAL A 66 15.63 -4.65 -18.06
N ALA A 67 15.78 -3.82 -19.08
CA ALA A 67 15.89 -4.25 -20.48
C ALA A 67 14.73 -5.15 -20.92
N GLY A 68 13.49 -4.77 -20.53
CA GLY A 68 12.28 -5.50 -20.87
C GLY A 68 11.99 -6.71 -20.02
N LYS A 69 12.79 -6.96 -18.98
CA LYS A 69 12.60 -8.10 -18.08
C LYS A 69 12.31 -7.62 -16.66
N GLU A 70 11.40 -8.30 -15.99
CA GLU A 70 11.08 -8.04 -14.61
C GLU A 70 12.19 -8.57 -13.70
N GLN A 71 12.69 -7.72 -12.83
CA GLN A 71 13.71 -8.08 -11.84
C GLN A 71 13.20 -7.76 -10.45
N SER A 72 13.20 -8.76 -9.56
CA SER A 72 12.85 -8.57 -8.16
C SER A 72 14.00 -7.87 -7.43
N VAL A 73 13.68 -6.81 -6.68
CA VAL A 73 14.69 -6.03 -5.96
C VAL A 73 14.54 -6.12 -4.45
N ASP A 74 13.33 -6.35 -3.95
CA ASP A 74 13.08 -6.47 -2.51
C ASP A 74 11.70 -7.07 -2.25
N LEU A 75 11.44 -7.37 -0.98
CA LEU A 75 10.14 -7.83 -0.51
C LEU A 75 9.72 -6.98 0.69
N LEU A 76 8.57 -6.31 0.56
CA LEU A 76 7.99 -5.53 1.66
C LEU A 76 7.16 -6.45 2.54
N LYS A 77 7.62 -6.67 3.77
CA LYS A 77 6.92 -7.53 4.73
C LYS A 77 5.62 -6.88 5.18
N ASN A 78 4.59 -7.69 5.32
CA ASN A 78 3.27 -7.24 5.78
C ASN A 78 2.69 -6.14 4.91
N PHE A 79 2.95 -6.21 3.61
CA PHE A 79 2.46 -5.21 2.66
C PHE A 79 0.94 -5.12 2.72
N PRO A 80 0.36 -3.90 2.76
CA PRO A 80 -1.09 -3.74 2.91
C PRO A 80 -1.87 -4.32 1.74
N PRO A 81 -3.10 -4.82 1.98
CA PRO A 81 -3.92 -5.38 0.92
C PRO A 81 -4.43 -4.29 -0.04
N ARG A 82 -4.81 -4.71 -1.24
CA ARG A 82 -5.27 -3.83 -2.31
C ARG A 82 -6.39 -2.88 -1.89
N ILE A 83 -7.26 -3.30 -0.98
CA ILE A 83 -8.41 -2.49 -0.54
C ILE A 83 -7.97 -1.16 0.09
N VAL A 84 -6.77 -1.05 0.63
CA VAL A 84 -6.27 0.18 1.24
C VAL A 84 -5.27 0.93 0.35
N TRP A 85 -5.06 0.52 -0.89
CA TRP A 85 -4.07 1.14 -1.75
C TRP A 85 -4.40 2.58 -2.16
N GLU A 86 -5.68 2.94 -2.23
CA GLU A 86 -6.05 4.34 -2.48
C GLU A 86 -5.56 5.25 -1.37
N ASP A 87 -5.75 4.83 -0.12
CA ASP A 87 -5.23 5.56 1.04
C ASP A 87 -3.70 5.58 1.05
N PHE A 88 -3.10 4.46 0.68
CA PHE A 88 -1.63 4.36 0.58
C PHE A 88 -1.07 5.31 -0.47
N CYS A 89 -1.73 5.43 -1.62
CA CYS A 89 -1.33 6.41 -2.65
C CYS A 89 -1.30 7.84 -2.10
N GLN A 90 -2.27 8.19 -1.25
CA GLN A 90 -2.32 9.52 -0.63
C GLN A 90 -1.14 9.72 0.34
N ILE A 91 -0.83 8.70 1.12
CA ILE A 91 0.32 8.72 2.05
C ILE A 91 1.62 8.90 1.27
N LEU A 92 1.78 8.18 0.17
CA LEU A 92 2.97 8.28 -0.68
C LEU A 92 3.12 9.66 -1.31
N ARG A 93 2.02 10.30 -1.68
CA ARG A 93 2.04 11.68 -2.20
C ARG A 93 2.59 12.67 -1.18
N GLU A 94 2.35 12.44 0.09
CA GLU A 94 2.92 13.28 1.17
C GLU A 94 4.45 13.24 1.13
N ASP A 95 5.03 12.13 0.66
CA ASP A 95 6.47 11.94 0.50
C ASP A 95 6.94 12.16 -0.95
N GLU A 96 6.12 12.82 -1.77
CA GLU A 96 6.45 13.16 -3.17
C GLU A 96 6.65 11.94 -4.07
N ILE A 97 6.00 10.82 -3.73
CA ILE A 97 5.99 9.60 -4.53
C ILE A 97 4.65 9.51 -5.26
N THR A 98 4.68 9.36 -6.57
CA THR A 98 3.48 9.15 -7.37
C THR A 98 3.16 7.67 -7.41
N ALA A 99 1.92 7.31 -7.09
CA ALA A 99 1.48 5.92 -7.07
C ALA A 99 0.24 5.74 -7.94
N SER A 100 0.19 4.62 -8.65
CA SER A 100 -0.92 4.24 -9.54
C SER A 100 -1.28 2.79 -9.29
N ILE A 101 -2.57 2.52 -9.08
CA ILE A 101 -3.08 1.16 -8.85
C ILE A 101 -3.31 0.50 -10.22
N GLN A 102 -2.64 -0.62 -10.44
CA GLN A 102 -2.72 -1.38 -11.69
C GLN A 102 -3.11 -2.83 -11.39
N ASN A 103 -3.44 -3.59 -12.44
CA ASN A 103 -3.79 -5.00 -12.29
C ASN A 103 -2.65 -5.81 -11.68
N GLU A 104 -1.42 -5.51 -12.09
CA GLU A 104 -0.22 -6.23 -11.65
C GLU A 104 0.20 -5.85 -10.23
N GLY A 105 -0.21 -4.68 -9.74
CA GLY A 105 0.18 -4.19 -8.44
C GLY A 105 0.13 -2.69 -8.33
N LEU A 106 0.90 -2.14 -7.41
CA LEU A 106 1.00 -0.71 -7.17
C LEU A 106 2.26 -0.16 -7.83
N ALA A 107 2.09 0.67 -8.85
CA ALA A 107 3.20 1.27 -9.58
C ALA A 107 3.60 2.60 -8.92
N LEU A 108 4.87 2.72 -8.58
CA LEU A 108 5.43 3.93 -7.99
C LEU A 108 6.40 4.59 -8.96
N SER A 109 6.42 5.91 -8.96
CA SER A 109 7.37 6.70 -9.73
C SER A 109 7.76 7.96 -8.97
N TRP A 110 8.91 8.50 -9.34
CA TRP A 110 9.46 9.67 -8.66
C TRP A 110 10.31 10.56 -9.57
#